data_a341e0d4198d0c320aa85166b25310b7
#
_entry.id   a341e0d4198d0c320aa85166b25310b7
#
_cell.length_a   1.000
_cell.length_b   1.000
_cell.length_c   1.000
_cell.angle_alpha   90.00
_cell.angle_beta   90.00
_cell.angle_gamma   90.00
#
_symmetry.space_group_name_H-M   'P 1'
#
loop_
_entity.id
_entity.type
_entity.pdbx_description
1 polymer ?
#
loop_
_entity_poly.entity_id
_entity_poly.type
_entity_poly.pdbx_seq_one_letter_code
_entity_poly.pdbx_strand_id
1 'polypeptide(L)'
;RCGDYVEGKGLYGPTRRYTDYAESWVRGADLHISLNDIFGWNAAQFSAEGSYVNRYESLDKDQTIDFASRGLTSPNLNMYSGRLNFDWKGLSLKGEYVYKGKDIYSTVADVAAAGNAILVEAGYNYGPFSISGSFRRLDRMGTMLSLYGSGTGNVLNYLPSLTRQYTYLLANLEPYIVNTDGEIGGQVDLYYTYRSKSNRHRYWNFHANLSTFYTLRSEQSESGERELMWRDINIDVERQWNKKLKTSLLVSIQKRNPSHGFQRQTYVSNIFIGDVTYKFDSKKSLRVEAQYLYSTDYEGDWVAALVEFNMVPHWSFFVSDMYNLDETEANSFTKTNYYSAGFSYLKNRTRIQLSYGRNRAGYVCSGGACRYMPAYTGLNLVITSSF
;
A
#
# COMPACT_ATOMS: atom_id res chain seq x y z
N ARG A 1 17.82 -9.38 11.17
CA ARG A 1 17.30 -9.22 12.54
C ARG A 1 18.27 -8.33 13.29
N CYS A 2 17.81 -7.18 13.79
CA CYS A 2 18.62 -6.30 14.64
C CYS A 2 18.50 -6.79 16.09
N GLY A 3 19.63 -6.90 16.79
CA GLY A 3 19.64 -7.13 18.23
C GLY A 3 19.29 -5.84 18.98
N ASP A 4 18.79 -5.95 20.21
CA ASP A 4 18.53 -4.78 21.05
C ASP A 4 19.82 -4.34 21.76
N TYR A 5 19.98 -3.03 21.82
CA TYR A 5 21.04 -2.43 22.62
C TYR A 5 20.59 -2.35 24.09
N VAL A 6 21.38 -2.94 24.99
CA VAL A 6 21.19 -2.82 26.44
C VAL A 6 22.33 -1.98 26.99
N GLU A 7 21.98 -0.88 27.66
CA GLU A 7 22.95 0.05 28.25
C GLU A 7 23.90 -0.68 29.20
N GLY A 8 25.22 -0.50 29.01
CA GLY A 8 26.25 -1.18 29.75
C GLY A 8 26.59 -2.63 29.35
N LYS A 9 25.83 -3.21 28.39
CA LYS A 9 26.05 -4.61 27.95
C LYS A 9 26.16 -4.77 26.42
N GLY A 10 26.00 -3.70 25.63
CA GLY A 10 26.13 -3.72 24.17
C GLY A 10 24.97 -4.37 23.44
N LEU A 11 25.21 -4.76 22.18
CA LEU A 11 24.23 -5.41 21.30
C LEU A 11 24.09 -6.89 21.68
N TYR A 12 22.89 -7.28 22.08
CA TYR A 12 22.53 -8.69 22.28
C TYR A 12 21.92 -9.27 21.01
N GLY A 13 22.44 -10.41 20.57
CA GLY A 13 21.89 -11.15 19.44
C GLY A 13 20.49 -11.73 19.72
N PRO A 14 19.72 -12.06 18.67
CA PRO A 14 18.32 -12.46 18.76
C PRO A 14 18.06 -13.80 19.49
N THR A 15 19.06 -14.51 19.87
CA THR A 15 18.97 -15.90 20.36
C THR A 15 18.39 -16.06 21.77
N ARG A 16 18.32 -15.02 22.58
CA ARG A 16 17.78 -15.13 23.95
C ARG A 16 16.30 -14.75 24.11
N ARG A 17 15.68 -14.17 23.12
CA ARG A 17 14.27 -13.68 23.23
C ARG A 17 13.20 -14.71 22.89
N TYR A 18 13.55 -15.83 22.28
CA TYR A 18 12.57 -16.86 21.92
C TYR A 18 12.00 -17.64 23.11
N THR A 19 12.62 -17.55 24.28
CA THR A 19 12.15 -18.23 25.49
C THR A 19 11.19 -17.39 26.35
N ASP A 20 11.09 -16.08 26.07
CA ASP A 20 10.28 -15.16 26.91
C ASP A 20 8.99 -14.68 26.22
N TYR A 21 8.72 -15.14 24.99
CA TYR A 21 7.45 -14.84 24.33
C TYR A 21 6.39 -15.88 24.70
N ALA A 22 5.19 -15.36 25.02
CA ALA A 22 4.02 -16.21 25.15
C ALA A 22 3.81 -17.02 23.83
N GLU A 23 3.48 -18.31 23.96
CA GLU A 23 3.12 -19.14 22.83
C GLU A 23 1.84 -18.60 22.19
N SER A 24 1.92 -18.24 20.92
CA SER A 24 0.81 -17.68 20.15
C SER A 24 0.48 -18.59 18.99
N TRP A 25 -0.79 -18.97 18.86
CA TRP A 25 -1.30 -19.83 17.81
C TRP A 25 -2.33 -19.08 16.96
N VAL A 26 -2.17 -19.15 15.66
CA VAL A 26 -3.19 -18.67 14.72
C VAL A 26 -3.73 -19.86 13.95
N ARG A 27 -5.05 -20.04 13.97
CA ARG A 27 -5.75 -21.12 13.28
C ARG A 27 -7.00 -20.57 12.63
N GLY A 28 -7.45 -21.21 11.55
CA GLY A 28 -8.64 -20.76 10.83
C GLY A 28 -9.20 -21.83 9.92
N ALA A 29 -10.37 -21.51 9.40
CA ALA A 29 -11.06 -22.28 8.38
C ALA A 29 -11.73 -21.33 7.40
N ASP A 30 -11.82 -21.74 6.14
CA ASP A 30 -12.49 -21.03 5.07
C ASP A 30 -13.47 -21.96 4.36
N LEU A 31 -14.66 -21.45 4.04
CA LEU A 31 -15.68 -22.16 3.29
C LEU A 31 -16.07 -21.34 2.06
N HIS A 32 -16.00 -21.96 0.90
CA HIS A 32 -16.47 -21.39 -0.36
C HIS A 32 -17.62 -22.20 -0.92
N ILE A 33 -18.70 -21.54 -1.30
CA ILE A 33 -19.91 -22.15 -1.88
C ILE A 33 -20.20 -21.48 -3.22
N SER A 34 -20.19 -22.27 -4.31
CA SER A 34 -20.70 -21.84 -5.60
C SER A 34 -22.22 -21.98 -5.61
N LEU A 35 -22.93 -20.87 -5.58
CA LEU A 35 -24.39 -20.87 -5.63
C LEU A 35 -24.93 -21.22 -7.04
N ASN A 36 -24.11 -21.04 -8.07
CA ASN A 36 -24.40 -21.45 -9.43
C ASN A 36 -24.68 -22.95 -9.54
N ASP A 37 -23.85 -23.76 -8.88
CA ASP A 37 -23.96 -25.21 -8.92
C ASP A 37 -25.23 -25.69 -8.18
N ILE A 38 -25.63 -24.94 -7.15
CA ILE A 38 -26.83 -25.24 -6.36
C ILE A 38 -28.11 -24.87 -7.12
N PHE A 39 -28.12 -23.69 -7.77
CA PHE A 39 -29.33 -23.14 -8.41
C PHE A 39 -29.39 -23.39 -9.92
N GLY A 40 -28.36 -23.97 -10.53
CA GLY A 40 -28.28 -24.20 -11.96
C GLY A 40 -28.19 -22.91 -12.80
N TRP A 41 -27.61 -21.84 -12.27
CA TRP A 41 -27.49 -20.56 -12.97
C TRP A 41 -26.29 -20.57 -13.92
N ASN A 42 -26.55 -20.44 -15.23
CA ASN A 42 -25.51 -20.45 -16.24
C ASN A 42 -25.16 -19.05 -16.77
N ALA A 43 -25.98 -18.06 -16.51
CA ALA A 43 -25.85 -16.72 -17.09
C ALA A 43 -25.03 -15.74 -16.22
N ALA A 44 -25.00 -15.96 -14.93
CA ALA A 44 -24.28 -15.19 -13.93
C ALA A 44 -23.47 -16.11 -13.02
N GLN A 45 -22.39 -15.61 -12.43
CA GLN A 45 -21.65 -16.33 -11.40
C GLN A 45 -21.95 -15.70 -10.05
N PHE A 46 -22.32 -16.52 -9.07
CA PHE A 46 -22.60 -16.09 -7.72
C PHE A 46 -21.99 -17.06 -6.72
N SER A 47 -21.16 -16.55 -5.82
CA SER A 47 -20.55 -17.32 -4.74
C SER A 47 -20.70 -16.63 -3.39
N ALA A 48 -20.75 -17.46 -2.34
CA ALA A 48 -20.72 -17.02 -0.96
C ALA A 48 -19.53 -17.70 -0.25
N GLU A 49 -18.84 -16.95 0.59
CA GLU A 49 -17.70 -17.44 1.34
C GLU A 49 -17.83 -17.05 2.81
N GLY A 50 -17.31 -17.90 3.69
CA GLY A 50 -17.23 -17.63 5.11
C GLY A 50 -15.86 -18.01 5.65
N SER A 51 -15.24 -17.15 6.44
CA SER A 51 -13.96 -17.43 7.08
C SER A 51 -14.05 -17.26 8.57
N TYR A 52 -13.32 -18.10 9.29
CA TYR A 52 -13.11 -18.02 10.72
C TYR A 52 -11.62 -18.02 11.01
N VAL A 53 -11.15 -17.08 11.84
CA VAL A 53 -9.76 -17.03 12.32
C VAL A 53 -9.76 -16.85 13.82
N ASN A 54 -8.95 -17.66 14.49
CA ASN A 54 -8.71 -17.55 15.92
C ASN A 54 -7.22 -17.33 16.19
N ARG A 55 -6.89 -16.34 17.00
CA ARG A 55 -5.59 -16.16 17.63
C ARG A 55 -5.74 -16.55 19.10
N TYR A 56 -4.89 -17.44 19.58
CA TYR A 56 -4.71 -17.75 20.98
C TYR A 56 -3.33 -17.31 21.43
N GLU A 57 -3.25 -16.71 22.62
CA GLU A 57 -1.99 -16.31 23.24
C GLU A 57 -1.96 -16.83 24.67
N SER A 58 -0.93 -17.60 25.03
CA SER A 58 -0.73 -18.07 26.39
C SER A 58 -0.21 -16.89 27.23
N LEU A 59 -0.99 -16.46 28.20
CA LEU A 59 -0.66 -15.37 29.11
C LEU A 59 -0.29 -15.94 30.49
N ASP A 60 0.74 -15.38 31.09
CA ASP A 60 1.04 -15.66 32.50
C ASP A 60 0.01 -14.98 33.43
N LYS A 61 0.15 -15.20 34.74
CA LYS A 61 -0.82 -14.70 35.71
C LYS A 61 -0.86 -13.17 35.79
N ASP A 62 0.31 -12.52 35.74
CA ASP A 62 0.43 -11.06 35.86
C ASP A 62 -0.08 -10.39 34.59
N GLN A 63 0.24 -10.94 33.43
CA GLN A 63 -0.26 -10.53 32.12
C GLN A 63 -1.78 -10.66 32.05
N THR A 64 -2.33 -11.75 32.54
CA THR A 64 -3.80 -11.97 32.59
C THR A 64 -4.48 -10.90 33.44
N ILE A 65 -3.90 -10.52 34.57
CA ILE A 65 -4.42 -9.46 35.45
C ILE A 65 -4.35 -8.10 34.76
N ASP A 66 -3.21 -7.77 34.13
CA ASP A 66 -3.02 -6.50 33.43
C ASP A 66 -4.04 -6.36 32.28
N PHE A 67 -4.17 -7.35 31.43
CA PHE A 67 -5.12 -7.31 30.31
C PHE A 67 -6.58 -7.33 30.76
N ALA A 68 -6.90 -8.03 31.85
CA ALA A 68 -8.25 -8.00 32.42
C ALA A 68 -8.61 -6.60 32.89
N SER A 69 -7.68 -5.84 33.47
CA SER A 69 -7.88 -4.46 33.88
C SER A 69 -8.17 -3.53 32.70
N ARG A 70 -7.67 -3.87 31.52
CA ARG A 70 -7.89 -3.18 30.25
C ARG A 70 -9.10 -3.72 29.46
N GLY A 71 -9.90 -4.61 30.07
CA GLY A 71 -11.13 -5.16 29.50
C GLY A 71 -10.94 -6.37 28.59
N LEU A 72 -9.74 -6.94 28.50
CA LEU A 72 -9.46 -8.18 27.77
C LEU A 72 -9.48 -9.38 28.73
N THR A 73 -10.59 -10.12 28.74
CA THR A 73 -10.82 -11.23 29.66
C THR A 73 -10.58 -12.61 29.05
N SER A 74 -10.23 -12.68 27.77
CA SER A 74 -10.01 -13.94 27.04
C SER A 74 -8.67 -13.90 26.31
N PRO A 75 -7.87 -14.98 26.39
CA PRO A 75 -6.65 -15.13 25.60
C PRO A 75 -6.95 -15.42 24.11
N ASN A 76 -8.22 -15.64 23.77
CA ASN A 76 -8.66 -15.95 22.42
C ASN A 76 -9.24 -14.72 21.74
N LEU A 77 -8.72 -14.39 20.56
CA LEU A 77 -9.34 -13.47 19.64
C LEU A 77 -10.01 -14.25 18.52
N ASN A 78 -11.32 -14.09 18.38
CA ASN A 78 -12.09 -14.71 17.29
C ASN A 78 -12.47 -13.65 16.26
N MET A 79 -12.28 -13.99 14.99
CA MET A 79 -12.64 -13.16 13.85
C MET A 79 -13.49 -13.98 12.87
N TYR A 80 -14.51 -13.37 12.30
CA TYR A 80 -15.44 -13.97 11.36
C TYR A 80 -15.58 -13.06 10.16
N SER A 81 -15.57 -13.61 8.95
CA SER A 81 -15.96 -12.86 7.75
C SER A 81 -16.99 -13.61 6.92
N GLY A 82 -17.84 -12.81 6.24
CA GLY A 82 -18.75 -13.28 5.21
C GLY A 82 -18.54 -12.48 3.94
N ARG A 83 -18.40 -13.15 2.80
CA ARG A 83 -18.15 -12.55 1.50
C ARG A 83 -19.18 -13.02 0.48
N LEU A 84 -19.59 -12.11 -0.40
CA LEU A 84 -20.46 -12.39 -1.54
C LEU A 84 -19.79 -11.87 -2.80
N ASN A 85 -19.76 -12.68 -3.85
CA ASN A 85 -19.22 -12.31 -5.16
C ASN A 85 -20.29 -12.59 -6.21
N PHE A 86 -20.47 -11.60 -7.11
CA PHE A 86 -21.42 -11.68 -8.22
C PHE A 86 -20.78 -11.12 -9.50
N ASP A 87 -20.78 -11.93 -10.55
CA ASP A 87 -20.28 -11.55 -11.88
C ASP A 87 -21.34 -11.83 -12.95
N TRP A 88 -21.64 -10.81 -13.75
CA TRP A 88 -22.62 -10.91 -14.82
C TRP A 88 -22.36 -9.94 -15.96
N LYS A 89 -22.12 -10.43 -17.18
CA LYS A 89 -22.00 -9.63 -18.41
C LYS A 89 -21.10 -8.37 -18.27
N GLY A 90 -19.94 -8.51 -17.66
CA GLY A 90 -18.99 -7.41 -17.45
C GLY A 90 -19.21 -6.60 -16.17
N LEU A 91 -20.33 -6.80 -15.46
CA LEU A 91 -20.53 -6.30 -14.10
C LEU A 91 -19.90 -7.29 -13.10
N SER A 92 -19.09 -6.79 -12.19
CA SER A 92 -18.60 -7.55 -11.01
C SER A 92 -18.93 -6.78 -9.74
N LEU A 93 -19.46 -7.49 -8.73
CA LEU A 93 -19.76 -6.93 -7.42
C LEU A 93 -19.20 -7.88 -6.36
N LYS A 94 -18.50 -7.32 -5.38
CA LYS A 94 -17.98 -8.06 -4.23
C LYS A 94 -18.28 -7.28 -2.96
N GLY A 95 -18.68 -7.99 -1.93
CA GLY A 95 -18.92 -7.42 -0.61
C GLY A 95 -18.36 -8.34 0.47
N GLU A 96 -17.68 -7.76 1.44
CA GLU A 96 -17.19 -8.47 2.63
C GLU A 96 -17.57 -7.70 3.89
N TYR A 97 -18.04 -8.44 4.88
CA TYR A 97 -18.19 -7.98 6.26
C TYR A 97 -17.31 -8.81 7.18
N VAL A 98 -16.53 -8.14 8.03
CA VAL A 98 -15.67 -8.78 9.03
C VAL A 98 -16.07 -8.31 10.43
N TYR A 99 -16.23 -9.25 11.34
CA TYR A 99 -16.33 -8.99 12.77
C TYR A 99 -15.08 -9.49 13.49
N LYS A 100 -14.52 -8.64 14.34
CA LYS A 100 -13.37 -8.95 15.21
C LYS A 100 -13.83 -8.86 16.67
N GLY A 101 -13.58 -9.90 17.44
CA GLY A 101 -13.80 -9.91 18.90
C GLY A 101 -12.99 -8.84 19.63
N LYS A 102 -13.20 -8.73 20.94
CA LYS A 102 -12.44 -7.79 21.77
C LYS A 102 -10.95 -8.08 21.71
N ASP A 103 -10.16 -7.06 21.45
CA ASP A 103 -8.69 -7.09 21.41
C ASP A 103 -8.13 -5.69 21.73
N ILE A 104 -6.88 -5.65 22.15
CA ILE A 104 -6.11 -4.41 22.19
C ILE A 104 -5.65 -4.15 20.76
N TYR A 105 -6.27 -3.20 20.09
CA TYR A 105 -6.18 -3.01 18.64
C TYR A 105 -5.11 -1.98 18.21
N SER A 106 -4.52 -1.28 19.17
CA SER A 106 -3.49 -0.27 18.95
C SER A 106 -2.52 -0.25 20.12
N THR A 107 -1.26 0.10 19.86
CA THR A 107 -0.25 0.32 20.91
C THR A 107 -0.58 1.49 21.82
N VAL A 108 -1.50 2.37 21.41
CA VAL A 108 -1.96 3.55 22.16
C VAL A 108 -3.29 3.28 22.87
N ALA A 109 -4.02 2.24 22.47
CA ALA A 109 -5.31 1.91 23.07
C ALA A 109 -5.12 1.18 24.40
N ASP A 110 -5.56 1.81 25.48
CA ASP A 110 -5.52 1.23 26.83
C ASP A 110 -6.68 0.29 27.11
N VAL A 111 -7.73 0.28 26.29
CA VAL A 111 -8.94 -0.51 26.50
C VAL A 111 -9.20 -1.44 25.31
N ALA A 112 -9.50 -2.70 25.63
CA ALA A 112 -9.87 -3.68 24.61
C ALA A 112 -11.26 -3.39 24.03
N ALA A 113 -11.37 -3.46 22.70
CA ALA A 113 -12.62 -3.25 22.00
C ALA A 113 -12.82 -4.26 20.87
N ALA A 114 -14.07 -4.56 20.56
CA ALA A 114 -14.44 -5.28 19.35
C ALA A 114 -14.34 -4.35 18.13
N GLY A 115 -14.08 -4.94 16.96
CA GLY A 115 -13.96 -4.21 15.72
C GLY A 115 -14.82 -4.82 14.60
N ASN A 116 -15.00 -4.05 13.53
CA ASN A 116 -15.64 -4.54 12.33
C ASN A 116 -15.12 -3.82 11.07
N ALA A 117 -15.24 -4.50 9.94
CA ALA A 117 -14.88 -3.94 8.65
C ALA A 117 -15.97 -4.22 7.62
N ILE A 118 -16.12 -3.29 6.68
CA ILE A 118 -16.93 -3.45 5.47
C ILE A 118 -16.03 -3.12 4.29
N LEU A 119 -16.00 -4.01 3.30
CA LEU A 119 -15.38 -3.78 2.00
C LEU A 119 -16.42 -4.04 0.91
N VAL A 120 -16.56 -3.12 -0.02
CA VAL A 120 -17.41 -3.29 -1.21
C VAL A 120 -16.60 -2.91 -2.43
N GLU A 121 -16.60 -3.76 -3.44
CA GLU A 121 -15.95 -3.52 -4.73
C GLU A 121 -16.98 -3.71 -5.83
N ALA A 122 -17.00 -2.79 -6.80
CA ALA A 122 -17.84 -2.85 -7.97
C ALA A 122 -17.01 -2.54 -9.21
N GLY A 123 -17.25 -3.30 -10.28
CA GLY A 123 -16.60 -3.08 -11.57
C GLY A 123 -17.55 -3.28 -12.72
N TYR A 124 -17.39 -2.48 -13.78
CA TYR A 124 -18.14 -2.66 -15.02
C TYR A 124 -17.25 -2.44 -16.22
N ASN A 125 -17.24 -3.41 -17.12
CA ASN A 125 -16.47 -3.38 -18.36
C ASN A 125 -17.41 -3.40 -19.56
N TYR A 126 -17.28 -2.40 -20.44
CA TYR A 126 -18.06 -2.32 -21.68
C TYR A 126 -17.19 -1.81 -22.84
N GLY A 127 -16.84 -2.70 -23.74
CA GLY A 127 -16.01 -2.38 -24.90
C GLY A 127 -14.66 -1.76 -24.51
N PRO A 128 -14.37 -0.51 -24.93
CA PRO A 128 -13.12 0.18 -24.57
C PRO A 128 -13.16 0.88 -23.20
N PHE A 129 -14.28 0.85 -22.52
CA PHE A 129 -14.51 1.55 -21.25
C PHE A 129 -14.53 0.56 -20.08
N SER A 130 -13.91 0.94 -18.97
CA SER A 130 -13.97 0.24 -17.69
C SER A 130 -14.09 1.24 -16.56
N ILE A 131 -14.97 0.95 -15.60
CA ILE A 131 -15.09 1.65 -14.34
C ILE A 131 -14.96 0.65 -13.21
N SER A 132 -14.20 0.99 -12.18
CA SER A 132 -14.15 0.24 -10.92
C SER A 132 -14.22 1.17 -9.73
N GLY A 133 -14.84 0.71 -8.67
CA GLY A 133 -14.93 1.43 -7.41
C GLY A 133 -14.77 0.49 -6.23
N SER A 134 -14.14 0.99 -5.18
CA SER A 134 -13.97 0.28 -3.91
C SER A 134 -14.34 1.21 -2.77
N PHE A 135 -15.09 0.69 -1.81
CA PHE A 135 -15.46 1.37 -0.57
C PHE A 135 -14.97 0.55 0.60
N ARG A 136 -14.42 1.21 1.61
CA ARG A 136 -13.98 0.56 2.85
C ARG A 136 -14.37 1.38 4.08
N ARG A 137 -14.86 0.67 5.09
CA ARG A 137 -15.03 1.16 6.46
C ARG A 137 -14.31 0.21 7.40
N LEU A 138 -13.39 0.74 8.20
CA LEU A 138 -12.68 0.01 9.26
C LEU A 138 -13.02 0.62 10.60
N ASP A 139 -13.26 -0.21 11.59
CA ASP A 139 -13.46 0.21 12.98
C ASP A 139 -12.70 -0.74 13.89
N ARG A 140 -11.64 -0.26 14.55
CA ARG A 140 -10.82 -1.01 15.51
C ARG A 140 -10.32 -2.36 14.97
N MET A 141 -9.85 -2.38 13.73
CA MET A 141 -9.42 -3.60 13.04
C MET A 141 -7.94 -3.94 13.25
N GLY A 142 -7.16 -3.07 13.89
CA GLY A 142 -5.78 -3.39 14.24
C GLY A 142 -5.69 -4.69 15.03
N THR A 143 -4.73 -5.56 14.69
CA THR A 143 -4.53 -6.87 15.34
C THR A 143 -3.06 -7.21 15.35
N MET A 144 -2.55 -7.65 16.48
CA MET A 144 -1.17 -8.08 16.66
C MET A 144 -1.09 -9.59 16.83
N LEU A 145 0.02 -10.19 16.39
CA LEU A 145 0.30 -11.60 16.60
C LEU A 145 0.47 -11.91 18.09
N SER A 146 1.19 -11.04 18.80
CA SER A 146 1.34 -11.09 20.25
C SER A 146 1.09 -9.71 20.85
N LEU A 147 0.36 -9.65 21.96
CA LEU A 147 0.03 -8.43 22.70
C LEU A 147 1.28 -7.76 23.31
N TYR A 148 2.34 -8.53 23.54
CA TYR A 148 3.65 -8.04 24.03
C TYR A 148 4.69 -7.84 22.93
N GLY A 149 4.37 -8.21 21.69
CA GLY A 149 5.26 -8.02 20.56
C GLY A 149 5.35 -6.55 20.15
N SER A 150 6.50 -6.13 19.69
CA SER A 150 6.71 -4.79 19.14
C SER A 150 7.13 -4.84 17.68
N GLY A 151 6.88 -3.74 16.97
CA GLY A 151 7.30 -3.55 15.59
C GLY A 151 6.35 -4.10 14.54
N THR A 152 6.63 -3.77 13.29
CA THR A 152 5.79 -4.10 12.13
C THR A 152 5.66 -5.60 11.85
N GLY A 153 6.62 -6.41 12.30
CA GLY A 153 6.55 -7.86 12.17
C GLY A 153 5.54 -8.54 13.08
N ASN A 154 4.99 -7.80 14.05
CA ASN A 154 3.96 -8.28 14.98
C ASN A 154 2.53 -8.01 14.48
N VAL A 155 2.34 -7.23 13.41
CA VAL A 155 1.02 -6.96 12.85
C VAL A 155 0.50 -8.20 12.14
N LEU A 156 -0.68 -8.69 12.57
CA LEU A 156 -1.30 -9.89 12.01
C LEU A 156 -2.16 -9.56 10.80
N ASN A 157 -2.90 -8.47 10.84
CA ASN A 157 -3.77 -8.06 9.75
C ASN A 157 -3.02 -7.12 8.79
N TYR A 158 -3.21 -7.41 7.52
CA TYR A 158 -2.59 -6.72 6.42
C TYR A 158 -3.66 -6.16 5.49
N LEU A 159 -3.84 -4.84 5.52
CA LEU A 159 -4.87 -4.17 4.74
C LEU A 159 -4.20 -3.30 3.66
N PRO A 160 -4.39 -3.61 2.38
CA PRO A 160 -3.86 -2.79 1.30
C PRO A 160 -4.52 -1.41 1.31
N SER A 161 -3.76 -0.39 0.97
CA SER A 161 -4.29 0.94 0.71
C SER A 161 -5.23 0.88 -0.50
N LEU A 162 -6.45 1.43 -0.38
CA LEU A 162 -7.37 1.64 -1.51
C LEU A 162 -7.10 3.01 -2.12
N THR A 163 -5.86 3.29 -2.48
CA THR A 163 -5.43 4.46 -3.22
C THR A 163 -4.61 4.00 -4.41
N ARG A 164 -4.44 4.86 -5.38
CA ARG A 164 -3.59 4.52 -6.52
C ARG A 164 -2.18 4.19 -6.04
N GLN A 165 -1.66 3.05 -6.49
CA GLN A 165 -0.28 2.65 -6.27
C GLN A 165 0.59 3.21 -7.40
N TYR A 166 1.59 4.00 -7.05
CA TYR A 166 2.49 4.64 -8.00
C TYR A 166 3.82 3.91 -8.08
N THR A 167 4.40 3.90 -9.28
CA THR A 167 5.79 3.50 -9.50
C THR A 167 6.74 4.69 -9.56
N TYR A 168 6.20 5.91 -9.60
CA TYR A 168 6.92 7.16 -9.70
C TYR A 168 7.37 7.66 -8.32
N LEU A 169 8.61 8.15 -8.24
CA LEU A 169 9.24 8.53 -6.97
C LEU A 169 8.45 9.62 -6.24
N LEU A 170 8.15 10.73 -6.92
CA LEU A 170 7.49 11.87 -6.28
C LEU A 170 6.00 11.62 -5.99
N ALA A 171 5.32 10.84 -6.83
CA ALA A 171 3.93 10.49 -6.59
C ALA A 171 3.77 9.53 -5.39
N ASN A 172 4.84 8.85 -4.99
CA ASN A 172 4.89 7.94 -3.86
C ASN A 172 5.79 8.45 -2.71
N LEU A 173 6.05 9.77 -2.69
CA LEU A 173 6.91 10.39 -1.68
C LEU A 173 6.33 10.23 -0.27
N GLU A 174 5.03 10.45 -0.14
CA GLU A 174 4.26 10.31 1.10
C GLU A 174 3.01 9.45 0.83
N PRO A 175 3.14 8.11 0.80
CA PRO A 175 2.03 7.24 0.47
C PRO A 175 0.98 7.22 1.57
N TYR A 176 -0.29 7.01 1.20
CA TYR A 176 -1.36 6.83 2.17
C TYR A 176 -1.17 5.54 2.98
N ILE A 177 -1.24 5.67 4.29
CA ILE A 177 -1.17 4.56 5.25
C ILE A 177 -2.56 4.34 5.81
N VAL A 178 -3.00 3.08 5.76
CA VAL A 178 -4.31 2.66 6.27
C VAL A 178 -4.41 2.88 7.78
N ASN A 179 -5.45 3.56 8.22
CA ASN A 179 -5.77 3.70 9.64
C ASN A 179 -6.67 2.55 10.09
N THR A 180 -6.06 1.53 10.66
CA THR A 180 -6.78 0.34 11.16
C THR A 180 -7.63 0.62 12.38
N ASP A 181 -7.41 1.74 13.09
CA ASP A 181 -8.20 2.14 14.25
C ASP A 181 -9.56 2.70 13.87
N GLY A 182 -9.63 3.33 12.70
CA GLY A 182 -10.92 3.83 12.20
C GLY A 182 -10.77 4.71 10.97
N GLU A 183 -11.22 4.20 9.83
CA GLU A 183 -11.31 4.98 8.60
C GLU A 183 -12.56 4.63 7.80
N ILE A 184 -12.99 5.59 7.00
CA ILE A 184 -14.05 5.42 6.02
C ILE A 184 -13.67 6.15 4.74
N GLY A 185 -13.80 5.48 3.61
CA GLY A 185 -13.48 6.08 2.33
C GLY A 185 -13.55 5.10 1.18
N GLY A 186 -13.01 5.51 0.05
CA GLY A 186 -13.02 4.67 -1.14
C GLY A 186 -12.26 5.28 -2.29
N GLN A 187 -12.24 4.53 -3.37
CA GLN A 187 -11.55 4.84 -4.61
C GLN A 187 -12.46 4.55 -5.80
N VAL A 188 -12.33 5.35 -6.84
CA VAL A 188 -12.98 5.12 -8.15
C VAL A 188 -11.93 5.27 -9.25
N ASP A 189 -11.92 4.35 -10.20
CA ASP A 189 -11.07 4.33 -11.38
C ASP A 189 -11.90 4.29 -12.64
N LEU A 190 -11.53 5.10 -13.62
CA LEU A 190 -12.13 5.18 -14.94
C LEU A 190 -11.06 4.93 -15.99
N TYR A 191 -11.25 3.95 -16.86
CA TYR A 191 -10.34 3.63 -17.94
C TYR A 191 -11.06 3.73 -19.29
N TYR A 192 -10.38 4.31 -20.28
CA TYR A 192 -10.82 4.32 -21.66
C TYR A 192 -9.66 4.06 -22.60
N THR A 193 -9.80 3.05 -23.47
CA THR A 193 -8.79 2.70 -24.47
C THR A 193 -9.29 2.97 -25.87
N TYR A 194 -8.67 3.93 -26.57
CA TYR A 194 -8.91 4.16 -27.99
C TYR A 194 -7.83 3.51 -28.82
N ARG A 195 -8.19 2.59 -29.71
CA ARG A 195 -7.28 1.93 -30.67
C ARG A 195 -7.58 2.38 -32.08
N SER A 196 -6.54 2.75 -32.84
CA SER A 196 -6.67 3.11 -34.24
C SER A 196 -7.11 1.91 -35.09
N LYS A 197 -8.16 2.08 -35.91
CA LYS A 197 -8.64 1.05 -36.82
C LYS A 197 -7.63 0.73 -37.93
N SER A 198 -6.85 1.73 -38.38
CA SER A 198 -5.85 1.60 -39.46
C SER A 198 -4.51 1.02 -38.98
N ASN A 199 -4.18 1.16 -37.71
CA ASN A 199 -2.88 0.69 -37.18
C ASN A 199 -3.02 0.22 -35.74
N ARG A 200 -3.05 -1.09 -35.53
CA ARG A 200 -3.21 -1.71 -34.18
C ARG A 200 -2.11 -1.36 -33.19
N HIS A 201 -0.97 -0.83 -33.66
CA HIS A 201 0.12 -0.38 -32.78
C HIS A 201 -0.07 1.06 -32.28
N ARG A 202 -1.10 1.76 -32.73
CA ARG A 202 -1.44 3.10 -32.26
C ARG A 202 -2.64 3.05 -31.35
N TYR A 203 -2.45 3.45 -30.10
CA TYR A 203 -3.54 3.54 -29.12
C TYR A 203 -3.32 4.70 -28.16
N TRP A 204 -4.41 5.10 -27.52
CA TRP A 204 -4.46 5.97 -26.38
C TRP A 204 -5.11 5.22 -25.23
N ASN A 205 -4.52 5.27 -24.05
CA ASN A 205 -5.14 4.88 -22.78
C ASN A 205 -5.34 6.14 -21.96
N PHE A 206 -6.55 6.35 -21.50
CA PHE A 206 -6.93 7.40 -20.56
C PHE A 206 -7.29 6.72 -19.25
N HIS A 207 -6.77 7.25 -18.16
CA HIS A 207 -7.12 6.79 -16.83
C HIS A 207 -7.37 8.00 -15.94
N ALA A 208 -8.46 7.97 -15.19
CA ALA A 208 -8.77 8.91 -14.14
C ALA A 208 -9.05 8.15 -12.85
N ASN A 209 -8.50 8.61 -11.74
CA ASN A 209 -8.65 8.01 -10.44
C ASN A 209 -8.94 9.08 -9.40
N LEU A 210 -9.83 8.74 -8.46
CA LEU A 210 -10.15 9.55 -7.29
C LEU A 210 -10.17 8.63 -6.08
N SER A 211 -9.44 8.96 -5.02
CA SER A 211 -9.61 8.32 -3.70
C SER A 211 -9.78 9.36 -2.60
N THR A 212 -10.52 9.00 -1.55
CA THR A 212 -10.70 9.87 -0.38
C THR A 212 -10.98 9.05 0.86
N PHE A 213 -10.33 9.43 1.98
CA PHE A 213 -10.46 8.77 3.29
C PHE A 213 -10.57 9.79 4.40
N TYR A 214 -11.42 9.48 5.35
CA TYR A 214 -11.68 10.26 6.55
C TYR A 214 -11.54 9.39 7.79
N THR A 215 -11.30 10.02 8.95
CA THR A 215 -11.47 9.36 10.24
C THR A 215 -12.89 8.82 10.36
N LEU A 216 -13.05 7.66 10.99
CA LEU A 216 -14.38 7.06 11.15
C LEU A 216 -15.18 7.72 12.26
N ARG A 217 -14.53 7.98 13.38
CA ARG A 217 -15.15 8.48 14.61
C ARG A 217 -14.66 9.89 14.93
N SER A 218 -15.53 10.70 15.54
CA SER A 218 -15.23 12.08 15.91
C SER A 218 -14.14 12.16 17.00
N GLU A 219 -14.08 11.20 17.91
CA GLU A 219 -13.07 11.14 18.96
C GLU A 219 -11.65 10.83 18.47
N GLN A 220 -11.48 10.52 17.19
CA GLN A 220 -10.15 10.33 16.60
C GLN A 220 -9.45 11.66 16.27
N SER A 221 -10.15 12.79 16.40
CA SER A 221 -9.61 14.12 16.12
C SER A 221 -9.78 15.07 17.31
N GLU A 222 -8.89 16.05 17.40
CA GLU A 222 -8.97 17.13 18.40
C GLU A 222 -10.22 18.01 18.21
N SER A 223 -10.71 18.12 16.97
CA SER A 223 -11.89 18.94 16.65
C SER A 223 -13.20 18.32 17.10
N GLY A 224 -13.21 17.03 17.44
CA GLY A 224 -14.44 16.29 17.70
C GLY A 224 -15.30 16.04 16.45
N GLU A 225 -14.74 16.24 15.24
CA GLU A 225 -15.39 16.01 13.96
C GLU A 225 -14.60 14.97 13.16
N ARG A 226 -15.22 14.44 12.08
CA ARG A 226 -14.51 13.60 11.14
C ARG A 226 -13.57 14.45 10.29
N GLU A 227 -12.29 14.11 10.28
CA GLU A 227 -11.28 14.85 9.54
C GLU A 227 -10.81 14.09 8.31
N LEU A 228 -10.46 14.85 7.25
CA LEU A 228 -9.85 14.30 6.05
C LEU A 228 -8.46 13.75 6.41
N MET A 229 -8.20 12.49 6.08
CA MET A 229 -6.88 11.89 6.18
C MET A 229 -6.12 11.93 4.85
N TRP A 230 -6.83 11.61 3.76
CA TRP A 230 -6.27 11.53 2.42
C TRP A 230 -7.30 11.83 1.35
N ARG A 231 -6.84 12.52 0.29
CA ARG A 231 -7.56 12.63 -0.98
C ARG A 231 -6.55 12.75 -2.09
N ASP A 232 -6.72 11.98 -3.17
CA ASP A 232 -5.97 12.17 -4.39
C ASP A 232 -6.87 12.15 -5.63
N ILE A 233 -6.50 12.95 -6.62
CA ILE A 233 -7.11 13.01 -7.94
C ILE A 233 -5.98 12.82 -8.94
N ASN A 234 -6.13 11.83 -9.81
CA ASN A 234 -5.10 11.45 -10.76
C ASN A 234 -5.69 11.37 -12.15
N ILE A 235 -5.00 11.95 -13.11
CA ILE A 235 -5.33 11.84 -14.54
C ILE A 235 -4.05 11.48 -15.26
N ASP A 236 -4.06 10.36 -16.00
CA ASP A 236 -2.95 9.99 -16.85
C ASP A 236 -3.40 9.59 -18.25
N VAL A 237 -2.52 9.86 -19.17
CA VAL A 237 -2.70 9.59 -20.59
C VAL A 237 -1.46 8.88 -21.10
N GLU A 238 -1.63 7.66 -21.58
CA GLU A 238 -0.58 6.93 -22.27
C GLU A 238 -0.87 6.91 -23.77
N ARG A 239 0.13 7.20 -24.60
CA ARG A 239 0.05 7.10 -26.05
C ARG A 239 1.14 6.24 -26.61
N GLN A 240 0.75 5.20 -27.35
CA GLN A 240 1.63 4.45 -28.25
C GLN A 240 1.57 5.07 -29.65
N TRP A 241 2.63 5.76 -30.05
CA TRP A 241 2.69 6.47 -31.34
C TRP A 241 2.94 5.53 -32.52
N ASN A 242 3.80 4.54 -32.29
CA ASN A 242 4.18 3.51 -33.24
C ASN A 242 4.84 2.34 -32.48
N LYS A 243 5.42 1.37 -33.19
CA LYS A 243 6.09 0.21 -32.57
C LYS A 243 7.27 0.58 -31.65
N LYS A 244 7.86 1.79 -31.84
CA LYS A 244 9.09 2.20 -31.16
C LYS A 244 8.86 3.22 -30.04
N LEU A 245 7.91 4.15 -30.20
CA LEU A 245 7.73 5.28 -29.29
C LEU A 245 6.44 5.18 -28.51
N LYS A 246 6.56 5.26 -27.18
CA LYS A 246 5.48 5.38 -26.21
C LYS A 246 5.74 6.58 -25.29
N THR A 247 4.70 7.34 -24.98
CA THR A 247 4.75 8.44 -24.01
C THR A 247 3.63 8.29 -23.00
N SER A 248 3.89 8.69 -21.76
CA SER A 248 2.91 8.79 -20.67
C SER A 248 3.02 10.15 -20.00
N LEU A 249 1.88 10.73 -19.68
CA LEU A 249 1.77 11.95 -18.87
C LEU A 249 0.84 11.65 -17.70
N LEU A 250 1.25 12.03 -16.49
CA LEU A 250 0.43 11.94 -15.29
C LEU A 250 0.39 13.29 -14.59
N VAL A 251 -0.81 13.69 -14.17
CA VAL A 251 -1.04 14.77 -13.21
C VAL A 251 -1.71 14.16 -11.98
N SER A 252 -1.15 14.41 -10.80
CA SER A 252 -1.69 13.95 -9.52
C SER A 252 -1.81 15.12 -8.56
N ILE A 253 -2.98 15.28 -7.94
CA ILE A 253 -3.24 16.25 -6.89
C ILE A 253 -3.51 15.47 -5.62
N GLN A 254 -2.61 15.53 -4.65
CA GLN A 254 -2.69 14.80 -3.39
C GLN A 254 -2.92 15.79 -2.25
N LYS A 255 -3.93 15.53 -1.42
CA LYS A 255 -4.18 16.25 -0.18
C LYS A 255 -4.06 15.27 0.97
N ARG A 256 -3.10 15.48 1.85
CA ARG A 256 -2.83 14.62 2.99
C ARG A 256 -2.94 15.36 4.31
N ASN A 257 -3.29 14.63 5.35
CA ASN A 257 -3.23 15.08 6.74
C ASN A 257 -2.03 14.38 7.40
N PRO A 258 -0.98 15.10 7.83
CA PRO A 258 0.22 14.49 8.40
C PRO A 258 -0.01 13.79 9.74
N SER A 259 -1.05 14.19 10.48
CA SER A 259 -1.44 13.59 11.77
C SER A 259 -2.50 12.49 11.63
N HIS A 260 -2.74 11.98 10.41
CA HIS A 260 -3.78 10.97 10.12
C HIS A 260 -5.17 11.35 10.62
N GLY A 261 -5.52 12.64 10.56
CA GLY A 261 -6.82 13.16 10.95
C GLY A 261 -6.93 13.55 12.44
N PHE A 262 -5.86 13.45 13.22
CA PHE A 262 -5.90 13.90 14.62
C PHE A 262 -6.00 15.43 14.68
N GLN A 263 -5.14 16.15 13.98
CA GLN A 263 -5.20 17.60 13.83
C GLN A 263 -5.84 18.01 12.51
N ARG A 264 -6.51 19.17 12.50
CA ARG A 264 -7.12 19.73 11.28
C ARG A 264 -6.08 20.47 10.43
N GLN A 265 -5.04 19.75 10.03
CA GLN A 265 -3.97 20.27 9.18
C GLN A 265 -3.84 19.43 7.91
N THR A 266 -3.82 20.07 6.75
CA THR A 266 -3.65 19.36 5.47
C THR A 266 -2.65 20.06 4.58
N TYR A 267 -1.87 19.27 3.85
CA TYR A 267 -0.95 19.71 2.80
C TYR A 267 -1.45 19.28 1.44
N VAL A 268 -1.13 20.06 0.43
CA VAL A 268 -1.49 19.78 -0.97
C VAL A 268 -0.21 19.65 -1.78
N SER A 269 -0.09 18.56 -2.52
CA SER A 269 0.99 18.31 -3.47
C SER A 269 0.42 18.15 -4.88
N ASN A 270 0.90 18.95 -5.82
CA ASN A 270 0.58 18.87 -7.24
C ASN A 270 1.79 18.26 -7.95
N ILE A 271 1.59 17.14 -8.62
CA ILE A 271 2.67 16.32 -9.16
C ILE A 271 2.46 16.16 -10.66
N PHE A 272 3.50 16.44 -11.42
CA PHE A 272 3.53 16.35 -12.88
C PHE A 272 4.61 15.38 -13.30
N ILE A 273 4.27 14.40 -14.11
CA ILE A 273 5.18 13.33 -14.53
C ILE A 273 5.09 13.15 -16.05
N GLY A 274 6.25 13.14 -16.69
CA GLY A 274 6.42 12.78 -18.09
C GLY A 274 7.33 11.56 -18.21
N ASP A 275 6.88 10.55 -18.97
CA ASP A 275 7.60 9.31 -19.23
C ASP A 275 7.65 9.05 -20.73
N VAL A 276 8.84 8.78 -21.26
CA VAL A 276 9.06 8.47 -22.67
C VAL A 276 9.85 7.17 -22.78
N THR A 277 9.30 6.20 -23.49
CA THR A 277 9.99 4.96 -23.81
C THR A 277 10.25 4.87 -25.32
N TYR A 278 11.53 4.72 -25.71
CA TYR A 278 11.94 4.53 -27.09
C TYR A 278 12.62 3.18 -27.29
N LYS A 279 12.14 2.38 -28.25
CA LYS A 279 12.72 1.11 -28.65
C LYS A 279 13.60 1.31 -29.87
N PHE A 280 14.90 1.16 -29.73
CA PHE A 280 15.85 1.21 -30.86
C PHE A 280 15.60 0.03 -31.81
N ASP A 281 15.49 -1.16 -31.24
CA ASP A 281 15.18 -2.41 -31.91
C ASP A 281 14.34 -3.34 -31.02
N SER A 282 14.24 -4.62 -31.36
CA SER A 282 13.49 -5.63 -30.58
C SER A 282 14.17 -6.00 -29.26
N LYS A 283 15.44 -5.64 -29.06
CA LYS A 283 16.24 -6.03 -27.89
C LYS A 283 16.65 -4.85 -27.01
N LYS A 284 16.65 -3.62 -27.53
CA LYS A 284 17.15 -2.44 -26.83
C LYS A 284 16.08 -1.37 -26.70
N SER A 285 15.91 -0.84 -25.51
CA SER A 285 15.02 0.30 -25.26
C SER A 285 15.60 1.23 -24.21
N LEU A 286 15.26 2.51 -24.33
CA LEU A 286 15.57 3.57 -23.37
C LEU A 286 14.25 4.11 -22.84
N ARG A 287 14.14 4.25 -21.53
CA ARG A 287 13.06 4.96 -20.81
C ARG A 287 13.66 6.17 -20.11
N VAL A 288 13.04 7.31 -20.29
CA VAL A 288 13.39 8.56 -19.59
C VAL A 288 12.14 9.07 -18.93
N GLU A 289 12.26 9.38 -17.65
CA GLU A 289 11.19 9.89 -16.80
C GLU A 289 11.65 11.17 -16.13
N ALA A 290 10.78 12.19 -16.13
CA ALA A 290 10.99 13.45 -15.42
C ALA A 290 9.74 13.74 -14.58
N GLN A 291 9.94 14.22 -13.35
CA GLN A 291 8.91 14.51 -12.37
C GLN A 291 9.15 15.86 -11.70
N TYR A 292 8.06 16.56 -11.43
CA TYR A 292 8.06 17.79 -10.63
C TYR A 292 6.90 17.72 -9.62
N LEU A 293 7.17 18.04 -8.38
CA LEU A 293 6.19 18.15 -7.32
C LEU A 293 6.25 19.57 -6.74
N TYR A 294 5.10 20.25 -6.76
CA TYR A 294 4.86 21.51 -6.07
C TYR A 294 4.01 21.22 -4.82
N SER A 295 4.50 21.60 -3.63
CA SER A 295 3.83 21.26 -2.38
C SER A 295 3.70 22.46 -1.43
N THR A 296 2.60 22.47 -0.66
CA THR A 296 2.43 23.36 0.49
C THR A 296 2.97 22.78 1.79
N ASP A 297 3.61 21.60 1.73
CA ASP A 297 4.26 20.95 2.87
C ASP A 297 5.53 21.72 3.27
N TYR A 298 5.98 21.52 4.50
CA TYR A 298 7.22 22.07 5.03
C TYR A 298 8.47 21.64 4.24
N GLU A 299 8.42 20.51 3.54
CA GLU A 299 9.51 20.05 2.66
C GLU A 299 9.54 20.78 1.31
N GLY A 300 8.44 21.46 0.91
CA GLY A 300 8.35 22.25 -0.32
C GLY A 300 8.44 21.44 -1.61
N ASP A 301 9.11 21.99 -2.61
CA ASP A 301 9.13 21.51 -3.98
C ASP A 301 10.24 20.49 -4.25
N TRP A 302 9.93 19.53 -5.14
CA TRP A 302 10.85 18.46 -5.50
C TRP A 302 10.93 18.26 -7.02
N VAL A 303 12.10 17.84 -7.49
CA VAL A 303 12.29 17.29 -8.84
C VAL A 303 12.85 15.89 -8.75
N ALA A 304 12.49 15.04 -9.72
CA ALA A 304 13.10 13.73 -9.87
C ALA A 304 13.24 13.34 -11.35
N ALA A 305 14.24 12.54 -11.64
CA ALA A 305 14.45 11.95 -12.95
C ALA A 305 14.90 10.49 -12.84
N LEU A 306 14.54 9.69 -13.86
CA LEU A 306 15.00 8.32 -14.01
C LEU A 306 15.34 8.06 -15.46
N VAL A 307 16.47 7.40 -15.69
CA VAL A 307 16.87 6.87 -16.99
C VAL A 307 17.08 5.37 -16.85
N GLU A 308 16.40 4.59 -17.68
CA GLU A 308 16.51 3.14 -17.70
C GLU A 308 16.83 2.65 -19.10
N PHE A 309 17.88 1.85 -19.21
CA PHE A 309 18.30 1.20 -20.47
C PHE A 309 18.16 -0.31 -20.37
N ASN A 310 17.30 -0.88 -21.20
CA ASN A 310 17.01 -2.30 -21.24
C ASN A 310 17.67 -2.99 -22.42
N MET A 311 18.32 -4.13 -22.17
CA MET A 311 18.91 -5.05 -23.14
C MET A 311 18.30 -6.44 -22.94
N VAL A 312 17.17 -6.66 -23.62
CA VAL A 312 16.41 -7.93 -23.56
C VAL A 312 17.24 -9.08 -24.17
N PRO A 313 17.24 -10.29 -23.57
CA PRO A 313 16.35 -10.71 -22.49
C PRO A 313 16.93 -10.56 -21.07
N HIS A 314 18.18 -10.14 -20.90
CA HIS A 314 18.87 -10.38 -19.65
C HIS A 314 19.15 -9.13 -18.80
N TRP A 315 19.48 -8.00 -19.39
CA TRP A 315 20.02 -6.85 -18.68
C TRP A 315 19.10 -5.64 -18.66
N SER A 316 19.03 -4.97 -17.51
CA SER A 316 18.46 -3.64 -17.35
C SER A 316 19.38 -2.81 -16.46
N PHE A 317 19.67 -1.57 -16.85
CA PHE A 317 20.47 -0.60 -16.11
C PHE A 317 19.63 0.62 -15.83
N PHE A 318 19.77 1.19 -14.65
CA PHE A 318 19.04 2.42 -14.29
C PHE A 318 19.91 3.39 -13.48
N VAL A 319 19.57 4.65 -13.62
CA VAL A 319 20.06 5.76 -12.79
C VAL A 319 18.87 6.64 -12.48
N SER A 320 18.71 7.02 -11.22
CA SER A 320 17.68 7.96 -10.77
C SER A 320 18.26 8.95 -9.78
N ASP A 321 17.70 10.15 -9.77
CA ASP A 321 17.97 11.18 -8.77
C ASP A 321 16.68 11.89 -8.38
N MET A 322 16.58 12.28 -7.12
CA MET A 322 15.50 13.08 -6.56
C MET A 322 16.09 14.16 -5.69
N TYR A 323 15.67 15.40 -5.90
CA TYR A 323 16.24 16.57 -5.26
C TYR A 323 15.15 17.52 -4.74
N ASN A 324 15.31 17.98 -3.49
CA ASN A 324 14.46 18.99 -2.90
C ASN A 324 14.95 20.39 -3.34
N LEU A 325 14.04 21.24 -3.81
CA LEU A 325 14.34 22.57 -4.33
C LEU A 325 14.28 23.67 -3.28
N ASP A 326 13.56 23.47 -2.17
CA ASP A 326 13.31 24.52 -1.20
C ASP A 326 14.39 24.64 -0.13
N GLU A 327 14.68 25.91 0.21
CA GLU A 327 15.66 26.32 1.23
C GLU A 327 14.97 26.94 2.45
N THR A 328 14.16 26.18 3.16
CA THR A 328 13.64 26.64 4.46
C THR A 328 14.52 26.12 5.59
N GLU A 329 14.50 26.81 6.77
CA GLU A 329 15.20 26.33 7.97
C GLU A 329 14.74 24.90 8.34
N ALA A 330 13.46 24.61 8.14
CA ALA A 330 12.89 23.26 8.34
C ALA A 330 13.49 22.23 7.37
N ASN A 331 13.91 22.63 6.18
CA ASN A 331 14.43 21.79 5.12
C ASN A 331 15.96 21.64 5.12
N SER A 332 16.68 22.31 6.01
CA SER A 332 18.16 22.25 6.05
C SER A 332 18.71 20.82 6.13
N PHE A 333 17.95 19.89 6.72
CA PHE A 333 18.28 18.46 6.79
C PHE A 333 17.79 17.66 5.57
N THR A 334 16.85 18.17 4.79
CA THR A 334 16.21 17.45 3.66
C THR A 334 16.75 17.86 2.31
N LYS A 335 17.42 19.03 2.20
CA LYS A 335 18.07 19.51 0.98
C LYS A 335 19.25 18.63 0.59
N THR A 336 18.92 17.51 -0.01
CA THR A 336 19.87 16.45 -0.28
C THR A 336 19.44 15.71 -1.52
N ASN A 337 20.39 15.33 -2.36
CA ASN A 337 20.15 14.41 -3.45
C ASN A 337 19.95 12.99 -2.93
N TYR A 338 18.89 12.37 -3.40
CA TYR A 338 18.62 10.96 -3.17
C TYR A 338 18.78 10.21 -4.50
N TYR A 339 20.01 9.80 -4.77
CA TYR A 339 20.39 9.14 -6.01
C TYR A 339 20.42 7.62 -5.88
N SER A 340 20.17 6.94 -6.97
CA SER A 340 20.34 5.50 -7.06
C SER A 340 20.80 5.10 -8.45
N ALA A 341 21.74 4.18 -8.53
CA ALA A 341 22.16 3.58 -9.77
C ALA A 341 22.32 2.06 -9.60
N GLY A 342 21.98 1.31 -10.61
CA GLY A 342 22.05 -0.14 -10.50
C GLY A 342 21.76 -0.87 -11.80
N PHE A 343 21.79 -2.18 -11.71
CA PHE A 343 21.41 -3.07 -12.79
C PHE A 343 20.62 -4.27 -12.29
N SER A 344 19.88 -4.89 -13.18
CA SER A 344 19.29 -6.20 -12.96
C SER A 344 19.69 -7.17 -14.08
N TYR A 345 19.92 -8.41 -13.70
CA TYR A 345 20.20 -9.52 -14.59
C TYR A 345 19.13 -10.61 -14.39
N LEU A 346 18.47 -10.97 -15.48
CA LEU A 346 17.45 -12.02 -15.49
C LEU A 346 17.94 -13.20 -16.35
N LYS A 347 17.97 -14.39 -15.77
CA LYS A 347 18.22 -15.63 -16.49
C LYS A 347 17.29 -16.72 -16.00
N ASN A 348 16.53 -17.31 -16.92
CA ASN A 348 15.50 -18.32 -16.62
C ASN A 348 14.49 -17.75 -15.58
N ARG A 349 14.45 -18.34 -14.38
CA ARG A 349 13.54 -17.98 -13.28
C ARG A 349 14.24 -17.20 -12.16
N THR A 350 15.51 -16.79 -12.38
CA THR A 350 16.30 -16.08 -11.37
C THR A 350 16.59 -14.65 -11.83
N ARG A 351 16.23 -13.68 -10.98
CA ARG A 351 16.56 -12.27 -11.14
C ARG A 351 17.53 -11.85 -10.04
N ILE A 352 18.63 -11.24 -10.43
CA ILE A 352 19.61 -10.61 -9.53
C ILE A 352 19.55 -9.11 -9.80
N GLN A 353 19.36 -8.32 -8.79
CA GLN A 353 19.40 -6.86 -8.86
C GLN A 353 20.41 -6.33 -7.86
N LEU A 354 21.33 -5.51 -8.33
CA LEU A 354 22.31 -4.80 -7.53
C LEU A 354 22.14 -3.30 -7.75
N SER A 355 22.08 -2.54 -6.67
CA SER A 355 22.01 -1.08 -6.72
C SER A 355 22.82 -0.46 -5.60
N TYR A 356 23.31 0.75 -5.84
CA TYR A 356 23.92 1.62 -4.85
C TYR A 356 23.19 2.96 -4.86
N GLY A 357 22.91 3.50 -3.70
CA GLY A 357 22.22 4.78 -3.62
C GLY A 357 22.12 5.32 -2.22
N ARG A 358 21.65 6.57 -2.16
CA ARG A 358 21.23 7.26 -0.94
C ARG A 358 19.70 7.31 -0.94
N ASN A 359 19.11 6.68 0.07
CA ASN A 359 17.65 6.57 0.21
C ASN A 359 17.16 7.49 1.33
N ARG A 360 16.05 8.18 1.07
CA ARG A 360 15.34 9.00 2.05
C ARG A 360 14.71 8.09 3.12
N ALA A 361 14.63 8.61 4.36
CA ALA A 361 13.75 8.01 5.34
C ALA A 361 12.29 8.22 4.93
N GLY A 362 11.44 7.23 5.14
CA GLY A 362 10.03 7.33 4.81
C GLY A 362 9.35 5.98 4.69
N TYR A 363 8.07 6.01 4.35
CA TYR A 363 7.32 4.79 4.10
C TYR A 363 7.55 4.28 2.68
N VAL A 364 7.91 3.01 2.59
CA VAL A 364 8.04 2.29 1.32
C VAL A 364 6.93 1.26 1.25
N CYS A 365 6.07 1.39 0.25
CA CYS A 365 4.95 0.48 0.03
C CYS A 365 5.28 -0.51 -1.10
N SER A 366 5.03 -1.79 -0.87
CA SER A 366 5.23 -2.86 -1.85
C SER A 366 4.15 -3.92 -1.69
N GLY A 367 3.42 -4.21 -2.78
CA GLY A 367 2.32 -5.18 -2.78
C GLY A 367 1.20 -4.85 -1.79
N GLY A 368 0.97 -3.54 -1.52
CA GLY A 368 -0.01 -3.04 -0.56
C GLY A 368 0.50 -2.94 0.90
N ALA A 369 1.74 -3.39 1.22
CA ALA A 369 2.41 -3.23 2.51
C ALA A 369 3.24 -1.96 2.55
N CYS A 370 3.00 -1.15 3.55
CA CYS A 370 3.82 0.01 3.83
C CYS A 370 4.67 -0.24 5.08
N ARG A 371 5.98 -0.04 4.98
CA ARG A 371 6.91 -0.11 6.10
C ARG A 371 7.77 1.14 6.14
N TYR A 372 8.06 1.62 7.33
CA TYR A 372 9.01 2.70 7.51
C TYR A 372 10.42 2.18 7.29
N MET A 373 11.18 2.86 6.43
CA MET A 373 12.60 2.60 6.18
C MET A 373 13.40 3.81 6.67
N PRO A 374 14.45 3.59 7.48
CA PRO A 374 15.34 4.69 7.84
C PRO A 374 16.14 5.16 6.63
N ALA A 375 16.63 6.40 6.67
CA ALA A 375 17.58 6.89 5.66
C ALA A 375 18.85 6.05 5.69
N TYR A 376 19.33 5.68 4.51
CA TYR A 376 20.60 4.95 4.40
C TYR A 376 21.30 5.26 3.07
N THR A 377 22.62 5.09 3.07
CA THR A 377 23.45 5.10 1.85
C THR A 377 24.21 3.80 1.79
N GLY A 378 24.09 3.05 0.70
CA GLY A 378 24.76 1.76 0.60
C GLY A 378 24.34 0.92 -0.59
N LEU A 379 24.86 -0.30 -0.63
CA LEU A 379 24.54 -1.33 -1.60
C LEU A 379 23.27 -2.08 -1.19
N ASN A 380 22.43 -2.35 -2.18
CA ASN A 380 21.26 -3.21 -2.05
C ASN A 380 21.34 -4.35 -3.06
N LEU A 381 21.33 -5.59 -2.58
CA LEU A 381 21.30 -6.81 -3.39
C LEU A 381 19.98 -7.53 -3.18
N VAL A 382 19.25 -7.76 -4.26
CA VAL A 382 18.01 -8.53 -4.26
C VAL A 382 18.15 -9.71 -5.22
N ILE A 383 17.93 -10.92 -4.72
CA ILE A 383 17.91 -12.13 -5.51
C ILE A 383 16.52 -12.76 -5.38
N THR A 384 15.84 -12.92 -6.50
CA THR A 384 14.54 -13.59 -6.57
C THR A 384 14.65 -14.79 -7.50
N SER A 385 14.28 -15.97 -7.00
CA SER A 385 14.28 -17.21 -7.79
C SER A 385 13.00 -17.98 -7.51
N SER A 386 12.39 -18.54 -8.56
CA SER A 386 11.27 -19.49 -8.46
C SER A 386 11.73 -20.86 -8.98
N PHE A 387 11.31 -21.93 -8.31
CA PHE A 387 11.67 -23.31 -8.67
C PHE A 387 10.45 -24.08 -9.16
#